data_ac7d5a7d23f74ee6adf507bae2f57ecc
#
_entry.id   ac7d5a7d23f74ee6adf507bae2f57ecc
#
_cell.length_a   1.000
_cell.length_b   1.000
_cell.length_c   1.000
_cell.angle_alpha   90.00
_cell.angle_beta   90.00
_cell.angle_gamma   90.00
#
_symmetry.space_group_name_H-M   'P 1'
#
loop_
_entity.id
_entity.type
_entity.pdbx_description
1 polymer ?
#
loop_
_entity_poly.entity_id
_entity_poly.type
_entity_poly.pdbx_seq_one_letter_code
_entity_poly.pdbx_strand_id
1 'polypeptide(L)'
;HIGLNNKFRLRFGYNNVLINDKSQDVEISSNYDFLISLIDYQYDTRDIYNDPTKGSLLWIEHEFGYEFNEYNNSYSDITVSYEKNYKVHDYRTLVFSYKMLGSFYISETEHIHNIKYLGGEKFVRGYSIDPEYNYLQDYKFYGYNLLSGSISLQGTIIKKKDYDGIELGLDGVIFADCGSIGERARDINIRNAILGFGFGAKIFVSSVGFLGIYIGFNPNGQLFTHLRDSNS
;
A
#
# COMPACT_ATOMS: atom_id res chain seq x y z
N HIS A 1 23.94 2.94 4.12
CA HIS A 1 23.30 2.98 5.45
C HIS A 1 23.87 4.12 6.28
N ILE A 2 23.03 4.94 6.85
CA ILE A 2 23.41 6.03 7.76
C ILE A 2 23.00 5.60 9.18
N GLY A 3 23.84 4.79 9.84
CA GLY A 3 23.53 4.17 11.13
C GLY A 3 22.67 2.90 11.00
N LEU A 4 22.42 2.21 12.14
CA LEU A 4 21.77 0.90 12.18
C LEU A 4 20.29 0.92 11.68
N ASN A 5 19.58 2.03 11.93
CA ASN A 5 18.14 2.14 11.66
C ASN A 5 17.82 2.99 10.44
N ASN A 6 18.79 3.59 9.80
CA ASN A 6 18.59 4.52 8.69
C ASN A 6 19.05 3.90 7.37
N LYS A 7 18.23 4.01 6.35
CA LYS A 7 18.56 3.57 5.00
C LYS A 7 18.17 4.67 4.02
N PHE A 8 19.11 5.05 3.17
CA PHE A 8 18.91 5.98 2.08
C PHE A 8 19.23 5.28 0.77
N ARG A 9 18.37 5.44 -0.24
CA ARG A 9 18.60 4.92 -1.58
C ARG A 9 18.36 6.01 -2.62
N LEU A 10 19.20 6.00 -3.64
CA LEU A 10 19.05 6.83 -4.83
C LEU A 10 19.06 5.90 -6.04
N ARG A 11 18.07 6.02 -6.89
CA ARG A 11 17.93 5.22 -8.12
C ARG A 11 17.67 6.15 -9.30
N PHE A 12 18.26 5.82 -10.43
CA PHE A 12 17.98 6.45 -11.70
C PHE A 12 17.51 5.39 -12.68
N GLY A 13 16.56 5.75 -13.51
CA GLY A 13 16.01 4.83 -14.48
C GLY A 13 15.46 5.56 -15.70
N TYR A 14 15.26 4.79 -16.73
CA TYR A 14 14.50 5.16 -17.91
C TYR A 14 13.26 4.29 -17.97
N ASN A 15 12.12 4.89 -18.22
CA ASN A 15 10.85 4.19 -18.37
C ASN A 15 10.20 4.57 -19.70
N ASN A 16 9.77 3.56 -20.44
CA ASN A 16 8.98 3.72 -21.66
C ASN A 16 7.57 3.22 -21.37
N VAL A 17 6.57 4.09 -21.51
CA VAL A 17 5.17 3.78 -21.27
C VAL A 17 4.42 3.81 -22.59
N LEU A 18 3.92 2.67 -23.03
CA LEU A 18 3.06 2.54 -24.20
C LEU A 18 1.60 2.44 -23.76
N ILE A 19 0.79 3.39 -24.14
CA ILE A 19 -0.64 3.39 -23.89
C ILE A 19 -1.36 3.06 -25.18
N ASN A 20 -2.05 1.92 -25.22
CA ASN A 20 -2.89 1.50 -26.33
C ASN A 20 -4.35 1.64 -25.90
N ASP A 21 -5.06 2.61 -26.43
CA ASP A 21 -6.51 2.74 -26.26
C ASP A 21 -7.23 2.14 -27.47
N LYS A 22 -8.02 1.12 -27.23
CA LYS A 22 -8.85 0.43 -28.23
C LYS A 22 -10.33 0.81 -28.16
N SER A 23 -10.65 1.95 -27.59
CA SER A 23 -12.02 2.41 -27.50
C SER A 23 -12.48 2.94 -28.87
N GLN A 24 -13.63 2.42 -29.33
CA GLN A 24 -14.41 2.94 -30.49
C GLN A 24 -13.69 2.95 -31.85
N ASP A 25 -13.19 1.79 -32.32
CA ASP A 25 -12.64 1.62 -33.67
C ASP A 25 -11.45 2.52 -34.06
N VAL A 26 -10.87 3.25 -33.11
CA VAL A 26 -9.67 4.05 -33.29
C VAL A 26 -8.59 3.53 -32.32
N GLU A 27 -7.54 2.96 -32.87
CA GLU A 27 -6.37 2.55 -32.10
C GLU A 27 -5.46 3.78 -31.89
N ILE A 28 -5.51 4.37 -30.72
CA ILE A 28 -4.60 5.46 -30.33
C ILE A 28 -3.44 4.82 -29.56
N SER A 29 -2.27 4.87 -30.13
CA SER A 29 -1.03 4.47 -29.49
C SER A 29 -0.24 5.72 -29.11
N SER A 30 -0.03 5.93 -27.82
CA SER A 30 0.84 7.02 -27.32
C SER A 30 2.03 6.42 -26.61
N ASN A 31 3.22 6.87 -26.98
CA ASN A 31 4.49 6.44 -26.37
C ASN A 31 5.08 7.59 -25.57
N TYR A 32 5.38 7.32 -24.30
CA TYR A 32 5.95 8.30 -23.37
C TYR A 32 7.28 7.77 -22.84
N ASP A 33 8.31 8.57 -22.99
CA ASP A 33 9.67 8.29 -22.55
C ASP A 33 10.02 9.16 -21.35
N PHE A 34 10.34 8.55 -20.22
CA PHE A 34 10.65 9.24 -18.97
C PHE A 34 12.06 8.92 -18.48
N LEU A 35 12.78 9.95 -18.06
CA LEU A 35 13.91 9.81 -17.13
C LEU A 35 13.38 9.90 -15.71
N ILE A 36 13.62 8.88 -14.90
CA ILE A 36 13.12 8.82 -13.54
C ILE A 36 14.29 8.90 -12.57
N SER A 37 14.14 9.76 -11.56
CA SER A 37 14.99 9.81 -10.37
C SER A 37 14.14 9.49 -9.14
N LEU A 38 14.55 8.50 -8.36
CA LEU A 38 13.84 8.07 -7.18
C LEU A 38 14.78 8.15 -5.97
N ILE A 39 14.35 8.88 -4.96
CA ILE A 39 15.03 9.04 -3.68
C ILE A 39 14.14 8.46 -2.59
N ASP A 40 14.65 7.51 -1.82
CA ASP A 40 13.91 7.00 -0.68
C ASP A 40 14.74 7.03 0.61
N TYR A 41 14.06 7.33 1.71
CA TYR A 41 14.58 7.31 3.05
C TYR A 41 13.73 6.42 3.93
N GLN A 42 14.37 5.55 4.71
CA GLN A 42 13.72 4.69 5.68
C GLN A 42 14.38 4.85 7.06
N TYR A 43 13.54 5.02 8.07
CA TYR A 43 13.92 4.90 9.47
C TYR A 43 13.14 3.75 10.10
N ASP A 44 13.82 2.65 10.41
CA ASP A 44 13.22 1.39 10.86
C ASP A 44 13.74 0.99 12.23
N THR A 45 12.85 0.97 13.22
CA THR A 45 13.14 0.53 14.61
C THR A 45 12.37 -0.74 14.97
N ARG A 46 11.76 -1.41 13.98
CA ARG A 46 11.02 -2.65 14.21
C ARG A 46 11.95 -3.76 14.68
N ASP A 47 11.43 -4.59 15.58
CA ASP A 47 12.17 -5.74 16.12
C ASP A 47 12.36 -6.86 15.11
N ILE A 48 11.35 -7.08 14.24
CA ILE A 48 11.37 -8.07 13.16
C ILE A 48 10.87 -7.41 11.88
N TYR A 49 11.56 -7.60 10.78
CA TYR A 49 11.26 -6.93 9.53
C TYR A 49 9.88 -7.31 8.96
N ASN A 50 9.61 -8.61 8.86
CA ASN A 50 8.43 -9.14 8.16
C ASN A 50 7.19 -9.30 9.04
N ASP A 51 7.35 -9.43 10.36
CA ASP A 51 6.25 -9.62 11.31
C ASP A 51 6.56 -8.89 12.62
N PRO A 52 6.55 -7.55 12.60
CA PRO A 52 6.99 -6.74 13.74
C PRO A 52 6.02 -6.85 14.91
N THR A 53 6.58 -7.01 16.12
CA THR A 53 5.78 -6.96 17.35
C THR A 53 5.87 -5.60 18.05
N LYS A 54 6.95 -4.85 17.82
CA LYS A 54 7.17 -3.51 18.37
C LYS A 54 8.06 -2.69 17.45
N GLY A 55 8.06 -1.37 17.68
CA GLY A 55 8.88 -0.44 16.92
C GLY A 55 8.08 0.31 15.85
N SER A 56 8.77 1.03 15.00
CA SER A 56 8.17 1.85 13.95
C SER A 56 8.99 1.84 12.68
N LEU A 57 8.30 2.08 11.57
CA LEU A 57 8.86 2.32 10.25
C LEU A 57 8.36 3.67 9.75
N LEU A 58 9.26 4.58 9.45
CA LEU A 58 9.00 5.75 8.61
C LEU A 58 9.63 5.50 7.24
N TRP A 59 8.86 5.66 6.19
CA TRP A 59 9.33 5.59 4.82
C TRP A 59 8.88 6.82 4.05
N ILE A 60 9.82 7.47 3.40
CA ILE A 60 9.59 8.64 2.55
C ILE A 60 10.22 8.32 1.20
N GLU A 61 9.43 8.45 0.15
CA GLU A 61 9.88 8.28 -1.22
C GLU A 61 9.51 9.51 -2.04
N HIS A 62 10.43 9.96 -2.85
CA HIS A 62 10.23 11.00 -3.83
C HIS A 62 10.67 10.48 -5.19
N GLU A 63 9.72 10.42 -6.10
CA GLU A 63 9.94 10.13 -7.50
C GLU A 63 9.81 11.42 -8.32
N PHE A 64 10.81 11.71 -9.11
CA PHE A 64 10.78 12.78 -10.10
C PHE A 64 10.93 12.15 -11.48
N GLY A 65 9.97 12.44 -12.38
CA GLY A 65 9.98 12.03 -13.77
C GLY A 65 10.06 13.23 -14.71
N TYR A 66 10.91 13.11 -15.72
CA TYR A 66 11.01 14.08 -16.80
C TYR A 66 10.71 13.39 -18.13
N GLU A 67 9.71 13.87 -18.85
CA GLU A 67 9.28 13.37 -20.15
C GLU A 67 10.09 14.02 -21.28
N PHE A 68 10.60 13.19 -22.20
CA PHE A 68 11.42 13.66 -23.32
C PHE A 68 10.62 13.95 -24.58
N ASN A 69 9.32 13.77 -24.57
CA ASN A 69 8.46 13.94 -25.75
C ASN A 69 8.28 15.42 -26.14
N GLU A 70 7.44 15.65 -27.14
CA GLU A 70 7.12 16.98 -27.67
C GLU A 70 6.68 18.00 -26.61
N TYR A 71 6.21 17.56 -25.44
CA TYR A 71 5.68 18.42 -24.39
C TYR A 71 6.66 18.77 -23.27
N ASN A 72 7.81 18.07 -23.16
CA ASN A 72 8.83 18.30 -22.10
C ASN A 72 8.23 18.47 -20.69
N ASN A 73 7.29 17.61 -20.33
CA ASN A 73 6.60 17.67 -19.06
C ASN A 73 7.41 17.00 -17.93
N SER A 74 7.17 17.43 -16.71
CA SER A 74 7.76 16.80 -15.53
C SER A 74 6.70 16.55 -14.48
N TYR A 75 6.95 15.54 -13.64
CA TYR A 75 6.13 15.27 -12.47
C TYR A 75 6.97 14.99 -11.24
N SER A 76 6.36 15.13 -10.10
CA SER A 76 6.91 14.80 -8.79
C SER A 76 5.87 14.03 -8.01
N ASP A 77 6.21 12.84 -7.54
CA ASP A 77 5.37 12.01 -6.68
C ASP A 77 6.05 11.80 -5.33
N ILE A 78 5.42 12.23 -4.25
CA ILE A 78 5.94 12.13 -2.90
C ILE A 78 5.05 11.18 -2.12
N THR A 79 5.62 10.07 -1.64
CA THR A 79 4.94 9.12 -0.78
C THR A 79 5.57 9.11 0.60
N VAL A 80 4.74 9.25 1.63
CA VAL A 80 5.13 9.15 3.04
C VAL A 80 4.31 8.06 3.70
N SER A 81 4.96 7.10 4.34
CA SER A 81 4.31 6.05 5.11
C SER A 81 4.90 5.98 6.51
N TYR A 82 4.03 5.89 7.50
CA TYR A 82 4.41 5.67 8.89
C TYR A 82 3.63 4.50 9.46
N GLU A 83 4.36 3.56 10.06
CA GLU A 83 3.80 2.39 10.74
C GLU A 83 4.35 2.35 12.17
N LYS A 84 3.50 1.98 13.13
CA LYS A 84 3.88 1.77 14.52
C LYS A 84 3.23 0.51 15.06
N ASN A 85 4.05 -0.29 15.76
CA ASN A 85 3.65 -1.56 16.34
C ASN A 85 3.87 -1.51 17.87
N TYR A 86 2.87 -1.95 18.62
CA TYR A 86 2.89 -2.02 20.08
C TYR A 86 2.54 -3.44 20.52
N LYS A 87 3.46 -4.10 21.20
CA LYS A 87 3.19 -5.36 21.87
C LYS A 87 2.36 -5.09 23.11
N VAL A 88 1.08 -5.47 23.06
CA VAL A 88 0.12 -5.22 24.15
C VAL A 88 0.21 -6.30 25.22
N HIS A 89 0.48 -7.55 24.82
CA HIS A 89 0.52 -8.67 25.76
C HIS A 89 1.58 -9.70 25.33
N ASP A 90 2.41 -10.15 26.27
CA ASP A 90 3.50 -11.07 26.00
C ASP A 90 3.06 -12.52 25.78
N TYR A 91 2.10 -13.00 26.57
CA TYR A 91 1.72 -14.42 26.58
C TYR A 91 1.09 -14.89 25.27
N ARG A 92 0.28 -14.05 24.62
CA ARG A 92 -0.37 -14.34 23.31
C ARG A 92 0.18 -13.54 22.15
N THR A 93 1.31 -12.90 22.34
CA THR A 93 1.89 -12.00 21.32
C THR A 93 0.83 -11.08 20.70
N LEU A 94 0.04 -10.44 21.57
CA LEU A 94 -0.99 -9.52 21.11
C LEU A 94 -0.31 -8.21 20.68
N VAL A 95 -0.45 -7.83 19.41
CA VAL A 95 0.16 -6.64 18.81
C VAL A 95 -0.92 -5.72 18.26
N PHE A 96 -0.89 -4.48 18.72
CA PHE A 96 -1.66 -3.40 18.12
C PHE A 96 -0.77 -2.65 17.15
N SER A 97 -1.26 -2.43 15.92
CA SER A 97 -0.53 -1.71 14.88
C SER A 97 -1.40 -0.63 14.27
N TYR A 98 -0.78 0.49 13.90
CA TYR A 98 -1.40 1.46 13.02
C TYR A 98 -0.43 1.87 11.92
N LYS A 99 -0.99 2.15 10.74
CA LYS A 99 -0.27 2.61 9.56
C LYS A 99 -0.99 3.80 8.96
N MET A 100 -0.23 4.79 8.53
CA MET A 100 -0.72 5.92 7.75
C MET A 100 0.12 6.04 6.48
N LEU A 101 -0.50 6.36 5.37
CA LEU A 101 0.17 6.57 4.10
C LEU A 101 -0.47 7.76 3.40
N GLY A 102 0.37 8.68 2.94
CA GLY A 102 0.00 9.76 2.04
C GLY A 102 0.85 9.69 0.79
N SER A 103 0.25 9.86 -0.38
CA SER A 103 0.96 9.94 -1.65
C SER A 103 0.41 11.12 -2.45
N PHE A 104 1.29 12.03 -2.85
CA PHE A 104 0.95 13.31 -3.43
C PHE A 104 1.69 13.49 -4.75
N TYR A 105 0.91 13.66 -5.79
CA TYR A 105 1.37 13.88 -7.15
C TYR A 105 1.27 15.36 -7.52
N ILE A 106 2.33 15.89 -8.08
CA ILE A 106 2.46 17.28 -8.51
C ILE A 106 2.94 17.29 -9.96
N SER A 107 2.10 17.75 -10.87
CA SER A 107 2.44 17.95 -12.28
C SER A 107 1.50 18.99 -12.89
N GLU A 108 1.91 19.59 -13.99
CA GLU A 108 1.04 20.44 -14.82
C GLU A 108 0.13 19.59 -15.72
N THR A 109 0.54 18.35 -16.01
CA THR A 109 -0.18 17.39 -16.84
C THR A 109 -0.50 16.10 -16.08
N GLU A 110 -1.59 15.46 -16.44
CA GLU A 110 -2.00 14.19 -15.87
C GLU A 110 -1.36 13.03 -16.64
N HIS A 111 -0.54 12.23 -15.96
CA HIS A 111 0.09 11.06 -16.55
C HIS A 111 -0.64 9.80 -16.07
N ILE A 112 -1.28 9.08 -16.98
CA ILE A 112 -2.13 7.91 -16.69
C ILE A 112 -1.37 6.84 -15.90
N HIS A 113 -0.07 6.65 -16.11
CA HIS A 113 0.73 5.66 -15.39
C HIS A 113 0.93 5.97 -13.90
N ASN A 114 0.64 7.20 -13.46
CA ASN A 114 0.71 7.61 -12.05
C ASN A 114 -0.65 7.57 -11.33
N ILE A 115 -1.69 7.06 -11.99
CA ILE A 115 -2.99 6.85 -11.34
C ILE A 115 -2.85 5.82 -10.23
N LYS A 116 -3.37 6.17 -9.06
CA LYS A 116 -3.44 5.33 -7.88
C LYS A 116 -4.85 4.80 -7.68
N TYR A 117 -4.97 3.64 -7.05
CA TYR A 117 -6.24 3.00 -6.73
C TYR A 117 -6.35 2.82 -5.21
N LEU A 118 -7.49 3.18 -4.63
CA LEU A 118 -7.66 3.22 -3.17
C LEU A 118 -8.01 1.86 -2.57
N GLY A 119 -8.60 0.95 -3.32
CA GLY A 119 -8.97 -0.39 -2.86
C GLY A 119 -7.78 -1.36 -2.75
N GLY A 120 -8.06 -2.53 -2.22
CA GLY A 120 -7.11 -3.62 -2.14
C GLY A 120 -6.37 -3.74 -0.81
N GLU A 121 -5.50 -4.71 -0.73
CA GLU A 121 -4.74 -5.07 0.47
C GLU A 121 -3.83 -3.95 0.97
N LYS A 122 -3.28 -3.18 0.04
CA LYS A 122 -2.30 -2.13 0.33
C LYS A 122 -2.91 -0.91 1.03
N PHE A 123 -4.19 -0.58 0.74
CA PHE A 123 -4.83 0.67 1.18
C PHE A 123 -6.08 0.42 2.02
N VAL A 124 -7.20 0.03 1.40
CA VAL A 124 -8.48 -0.18 2.10
C VAL A 124 -9.04 -1.54 1.73
N ARG A 125 -8.82 -2.51 2.62
CA ARG A 125 -9.40 -3.86 2.51
C ARG A 125 -10.92 -3.77 2.71
N GLY A 126 -11.69 -4.48 1.94
CA GLY A 126 -13.15 -4.33 1.84
C GLY A 126 -13.58 -3.69 0.53
N TYR A 127 -12.59 -3.36 -0.33
CA TYR A 127 -12.78 -2.90 -1.70
C TYR A 127 -11.81 -3.59 -2.64
N SER A 128 -12.21 -3.78 -3.89
CA SER A 128 -11.32 -4.27 -4.93
C SER A 128 -10.30 -3.21 -5.33
N ILE A 129 -9.11 -3.66 -5.76
CA ILE A 129 -8.17 -2.79 -6.47
C ILE A 129 -8.72 -2.37 -7.83
N ASP A 130 -9.56 -3.20 -8.45
CA ASP A 130 -10.24 -2.89 -9.69
C ASP A 130 -11.52 -2.10 -9.38
N PRO A 131 -11.62 -0.83 -9.83
CA PRO A 131 -12.77 0.04 -9.56
C PRO A 131 -14.11 -0.52 -10.07
N GLU A 132 -14.11 -1.34 -11.12
CA GLU A 132 -15.33 -1.90 -11.71
C GLU A 132 -16.08 -2.83 -10.75
N TYR A 133 -15.37 -3.48 -9.81
CA TYR A 133 -15.97 -4.33 -8.79
C TYR A 133 -16.48 -3.58 -7.56
N ASN A 134 -16.20 -2.28 -7.46
CA ASN A 134 -16.64 -1.44 -6.35
C ASN A 134 -17.95 -0.73 -6.72
N TYR A 135 -19.09 -1.35 -6.53
CA TYR A 135 -20.45 -0.86 -6.91
C TYR A 135 -20.90 0.44 -6.20
N LEU A 136 -19.99 1.38 -5.95
CA LEU A 136 -20.28 2.67 -5.34
C LEU A 136 -20.18 3.76 -6.40
N GLN A 137 -21.32 4.14 -6.98
CA GLN A 137 -21.38 5.13 -8.06
C GLN A 137 -20.91 6.53 -7.64
N ASP A 138 -20.92 6.86 -6.33
CA ASP A 138 -20.65 8.20 -5.83
C ASP A 138 -19.22 8.40 -5.27
N TYR A 139 -18.38 7.35 -5.25
CA TYR A 139 -17.04 7.41 -4.68
C TYR A 139 -15.98 7.27 -5.75
N LYS A 140 -14.97 8.12 -5.68
CA LYS A 140 -13.77 7.96 -6.50
C LYS A 140 -12.85 6.92 -5.86
N PHE A 141 -12.49 5.90 -6.65
CA PHE A 141 -11.54 4.86 -6.25
C PHE A 141 -10.17 5.01 -6.90
N TYR A 142 -10.00 5.98 -7.77
CA TYR A 142 -8.77 6.27 -8.48
C TYR A 142 -8.48 7.77 -8.50
N GLY A 143 -7.24 8.13 -8.62
CA GLY A 143 -6.76 9.50 -8.67
C GLY A 143 -5.24 9.55 -8.50
N TYR A 144 -4.71 10.75 -8.42
CA TYR A 144 -3.26 10.95 -8.31
C TYR A 144 -2.80 11.17 -6.86
N ASN A 145 -3.70 11.63 -6.00
CA ASN A 145 -3.39 11.96 -4.62
C ASN A 145 -4.20 11.10 -3.67
N LEU A 146 -3.53 10.47 -2.70
CA LEU A 146 -4.12 9.45 -1.83
C LEU A 146 -3.70 9.68 -0.39
N LEU A 147 -4.66 9.50 0.53
CA LEU A 147 -4.41 9.39 1.96
C LEU A 147 -5.12 8.15 2.49
N SER A 148 -4.39 7.28 3.19
CA SER A 148 -4.98 6.09 3.81
C SER A 148 -4.45 5.87 5.21
N GLY A 149 -5.27 5.20 6.03
CA GLY A 149 -4.94 4.80 7.38
C GLY A 149 -5.48 3.41 7.69
N SER A 150 -4.74 2.65 8.47
CA SER A 150 -5.11 1.30 8.91
C SER A 150 -4.78 1.13 10.37
N ILE A 151 -5.67 0.50 11.10
CA ILE A 151 -5.43 -0.03 12.45
C ILE A 151 -5.66 -1.54 12.44
N SER A 152 -4.86 -2.27 13.18
CA SER A 152 -5.02 -3.71 13.31
C SER A 152 -4.64 -4.23 14.69
N LEU A 153 -5.27 -5.31 15.08
CA LEU A 153 -4.93 -6.10 16.26
C LEU A 153 -4.65 -7.52 15.81
N GLN A 154 -3.40 -7.97 16.02
CA GLN A 154 -2.93 -9.32 15.70
C GLN A 154 -2.70 -10.09 16.99
N GLY A 155 -3.09 -11.35 17.02
CA GLY A 155 -2.85 -12.23 18.17
C GLY A 155 -2.57 -13.67 17.77
N THR A 156 -1.66 -14.32 18.49
CA THR A 156 -1.28 -15.71 18.22
C THR A 156 -2.39 -16.68 18.59
N ILE A 157 -2.88 -17.44 17.60
CA ILE A 157 -3.82 -18.56 17.76
C ILE A 157 -3.04 -19.84 18.02
N ILE A 158 -2.06 -20.15 17.17
CA ILE A 158 -1.16 -21.29 17.29
C ILE A 158 0.26 -20.77 17.39
N LYS A 159 0.93 -21.02 18.52
CA LYS A 159 2.33 -20.65 18.71
C LYS A 159 3.21 -21.34 17.69
N LYS A 160 4.23 -20.63 17.20
CA LYS A 160 5.25 -21.20 16.33
C LYS A 160 5.83 -22.44 16.98
N LYS A 161 5.80 -23.55 16.26
CA LYS A 161 6.27 -24.86 16.69
C LYS A 161 7.04 -25.51 15.56
N ASP A 162 8.16 -26.14 15.90
CA ASP A 162 8.99 -26.89 14.99
C ASP A 162 8.33 -28.26 14.67
N TYR A 163 8.24 -28.58 13.39
CA TYR A 163 7.81 -29.85 12.83
C TYR A 163 8.87 -30.31 11.84
N ASP A 164 9.77 -31.18 12.28
CA ASP A 164 10.86 -31.75 11.47
C ASP A 164 11.74 -30.68 10.76
N GLY A 165 12.07 -29.60 11.47
CA GLY A 165 12.90 -28.50 10.97
C GLY A 165 12.12 -27.37 10.26
N ILE A 166 10.79 -27.45 10.20
CA ILE A 166 9.92 -26.40 9.68
C ILE A 166 9.12 -25.80 10.85
N GLU A 167 9.35 -24.54 11.15
CA GLU A 167 8.51 -23.81 12.11
C GLU A 167 7.20 -23.39 11.45
N LEU A 168 6.08 -23.76 12.06
CA LEU A 168 4.74 -23.36 11.66
C LEU A 168 4.05 -22.59 12.80
N GLY A 169 3.34 -21.54 12.46
CA GLY A 169 2.55 -20.74 13.39
C GLY A 169 1.30 -20.15 12.73
N LEU A 170 0.32 -19.76 13.53
CA LEU A 170 -0.92 -19.13 13.07
C LEU A 170 -1.29 -17.97 13.96
N ASP A 171 -1.46 -16.79 13.36
CA ASP A 171 -1.97 -15.60 14.01
C ASP A 171 -3.32 -15.20 13.41
N GLY A 172 -4.23 -14.71 14.26
CA GLY A 172 -5.45 -14.05 13.84
C GLY A 172 -5.26 -12.55 13.80
N VAL A 173 -5.92 -11.87 12.88
CA VAL A 173 -5.89 -10.41 12.71
C VAL A 173 -7.30 -9.88 12.57
N ILE A 174 -7.59 -8.78 13.26
CA ILE A 174 -8.75 -7.93 12.97
C ILE A 174 -8.24 -6.55 12.56
N PHE A 175 -8.96 -5.88 11.66
CA PHE A 175 -8.51 -4.59 11.14
C PHE A 175 -9.66 -3.65 10.80
N ALA A 176 -9.33 -2.37 10.75
CA ALA A 176 -10.15 -1.32 10.15
C ALA A 176 -9.25 -0.38 9.36
N ASP A 177 -9.68 -0.08 8.14
CA ASP A 177 -8.97 0.76 7.19
C ASP A 177 -9.85 1.93 6.78
N CYS A 178 -9.23 3.05 6.44
CA CYS A 178 -9.90 4.19 5.84
C CYS A 178 -9.00 4.82 4.79
N GLY A 179 -9.60 5.51 3.82
CA GLY A 179 -8.83 6.23 2.84
C GLY A 179 -9.66 7.17 1.99
N SER A 180 -9.00 8.15 1.41
CA SER A 180 -9.56 9.13 0.49
C SER A 180 -8.59 9.33 -0.65
N ILE A 181 -9.11 9.51 -1.85
CA ILE A 181 -8.34 9.71 -3.07
C ILE A 181 -8.94 10.86 -3.88
N GLY A 182 -8.12 11.58 -4.61
CA GLY A 182 -8.55 12.70 -5.44
C GLY A 182 -7.58 12.99 -6.57
N GLU A 183 -8.04 13.74 -7.56
CA GLU A 183 -7.18 14.22 -8.65
C GLU A 183 -6.14 15.20 -8.14
N ARG A 184 -6.53 16.08 -7.24
CA ARG A 184 -5.65 17.05 -6.59
C ARG A 184 -5.61 16.84 -5.09
N ALA A 185 -4.52 17.22 -4.43
CA ALA A 185 -4.37 17.09 -2.98
C ALA A 185 -5.52 17.77 -2.19
N ARG A 186 -6.07 18.89 -2.69
CA ARG A 186 -7.21 19.58 -2.09
C ARG A 186 -8.54 18.82 -2.17
N ASP A 187 -8.65 17.84 -3.06
CA ASP A 187 -9.85 17.04 -3.25
C ASP A 187 -9.93 15.89 -2.23
N ILE A 188 -8.82 15.62 -1.52
CA ILE A 188 -8.78 14.68 -0.42
C ILE A 188 -9.63 15.23 0.73
N ASN A 189 -10.72 14.53 1.03
CA ASN A 189 -11.65 14.95 2.07
C ASN A 189 -12.13 13.76 2.89
N ILE A 190 -12.15 13.92 4.22
CA ILE A 190 -12.64 12.90 5.14
C ILE A 190 -14.12 12.52 4.89
N ARG A 191 -14.91 13.44 4.31
CA ARG A 191 -16.32 13.17 3.96
C ARG A 191 -16.47 12.17 2.80
N ASN A 192 -15.45 12.09 1.95
CA ASN A 192 -15.39 11.19 0.80
C ASN A 192 -14.50 9.97 1.12
N ALA A 193 -14.10 9.80 2.39
CA ALA A 193 -13.29 8.67 2.79
C ALA A 193 -14.14 7.39 2.76
N ILE A 194 -13.56 6.34 2.18
CA ILE A 194 -14.10 4.99 2.25
C ILE A 194 -13.59 4.27 3.48
N LEU A 195 -14.41 3.36 4.02
CA LEU A 195 -14.09 2.58 5.22
C LEU A 195 -14.14 1.09 4.89
N GLY A 196 -13.14 0.34 5.33
CA GLY A 196 -13.11 -1.11 5.26
C GLY A 196 -12.79 -1.68 6.63
N PHE A 197 -13.35 -2.83 6.97
CA PHE A 197 -13.05 -3.54 8.21
C PHE A 197 -13.11 -5.05 7.95
N GLY A 198 -12.48 -5.82 8.79
CA GLY A 198 -12.49 -7.26 8.59
C GLY A 198 -11.57 -8.01 9.51
N PHE A 199 -11.34 -9.24 9.12
CA PHE A 199 -10.46 -10.15 9.84
C PHE A 199 -9.62 -10.98 8.87
N GLY A 200 -8.60 -11.63 9.40
CA GLY A 200 -7.73 -12.48 8.61
C GLY A 200 -6.92 -13.45 9.46
N ALA A 201 -6.15 -14.26 8.78
CA ALA A 201 -5.19 -15.18 9.37
C ALA A 201 -3.83 -15.01 8.70
N LYS A 202 -2.76 -15.07 9.48
CA LYS A 202 -1.38 -15.14 9.01
C LYS A 202 -0.80 -16.50 9.36
N ILE A 203 -0.40 -17.25 8.34
CA ILE A 203 0.30 -18.53 8.48
C ILE A 203 1.79 -18.23 8.36
N PHE A 204 2.54 -18.51 9.40
CA PHE A 204 4.00 -18.41 9.38
C PHE A 204 4.62 -19.74 9.01
N VAL A 205 5.61 -19.70 8.09
CA VAL A 205 6.43 -20.85 7.69
C VAL A 205 7.89 -20.41 7.68
N SER A 206 8.77 -21.04 8.48
CA SER A 206 10.13 -20.54 8.72
C SER A 206 11.00 -20.37 7.45
N SER A 207 10.77 -21.17 6.43
CA SER A 207 11.53 -21.11 5.17
C SER A 207 10.97 -20.11 4.13
N VAL A 208 9.72 -19.67 4.31
CA VAL A 208 8.99 -18.85 3.32
C VAL A 208 8.63 -17.47 3.86
N GLY A 209 8.53 -17.32 5.19
CA GLY A 209 8.03 -16.11 5.84
C GLY A 209 6.57 -16.28 6.28
N PHE A 210 5.67 -15.36 5.94
CA PHE A 210 4.25 -15.53 6.23
C PHE A 210 3.39 -15.40 4.98
N LEU A 211 2.23 -16.09 5.02
CA LEU A 211 1.13 -15.91 4.10
C LEU A 211 -0.09 -15.41 4.88
N GLY A 212 -0.61 -14.26 4.53
CA GLY A 212 -1.81 -13.67 5.11
C GLY A 212 -3.02 -13.81 4.18
N ILE A 213 -4.15 -14.22 4.76
CA ILE A 213 -5.45 -14.25 4.08
C ILE A 213 -6.39 -13.34 4.86
N TYR A 214 -6.96 -12.34 4.20
CA TYR A 214 -7.82 -11.35 4.82
C TYR A 214 -9.18 -11.31 4.13
N ILE A 215 -10.24 -11.19 4.92
CA ILE A 215 -11.60 -10.97 4.45
C ILE A 215 -11.99 -9.57 4.91
N GLY A 216 -12.19 -8.68 3.95
CA GLY A 216 -12.58 -7.29 4.17
C GLY A 216 -14.03 -7.05 3.78
N PHE A 217 -14.70 -6.22 4.55
CA PHE A 217 -16.07 -5.77 4.34
C PHE A 217 -16.09 -4.26 4.19
N ASN A 218 -17.00 -3.75 3.39
CA ASN A 218 -17.32 -2.34 3.36
C ASN A 218 -18.69 -2.06 4.00
N PRO A 219 -19.04 -0.80 4.31
CA PRO A 219 -20.33 -0.45 4.90
C PRO A 219 -21.54 -0.86 4.08
N ASN A 220 -21.38 -1.14 2.78
CA ASN A 220 -22.47 -1.58 1.88
C ASN A 220 -22.68 -3.10 1.90
N GLY A 221 -21.93 -3.83 2.72
CA GLY A 221 -22.06 -5.28 2.87
C GLY A 221 -21.36 -6.09 1.79
N GLN A 222 -20.54 -5.46 0.94
CA GLN A 222 -19.68 -6.19 0.01
C GLN A 222 -18.51 -6.83 0.75
N LEU A 223 -18.07 -7.98 0.25
CA LEU A 223 -16.97 -8.77 0.81
C LEU A 223 -15.90 -8.99 -0.25
N PHE A 224 -14.63 -8.77 0.15
CA PHE A 224 -13.47 -9.02 -0.68
C PHE A 224 -12.42 -9.84 0.08
N THR A 225 -11.75 -10.73 -0.64
CA THR A 225 -10.65 -11.53 -0.11
C THR A 225 -9.34 -11.00 -0.65
N HIS A 226 -8.37 -10.83 0.25
CA HIS A 226 -7.03 -10.33 -0.07
C HIS A 226 -5.97 -11.32 0.40
N LEU A 227 -4.93 -11.47 -0.41
CA LEU A 227 -3.76 -12.28 -0.10
C LEU A 227 -2.55 -11.35 0.08
N ARG A 228 -1.74 -11.64 1.08
CA ARG A 228 -0.48 -10.94 1.34
C ARG A 228 0.61 -11.95 1.70
N ASP A 229 1.78 -11.75 1.17
CA ASP A 229 2.98 -12.50 1.57
C ASP A 229 4.00 -11.61 2.28
N SER A 230 5.08 -12.20 2.75
CA SER A 230 6.17 -11.49 3.43
C SER A 230 6.98 -10.57 2.51
N ASN A 231 6.75 -10.62 1.19
CA ASN A 231 7.50 -9.87 0.17
C ASN A 231 6.66 -8.74 -0.46
N SER A 232 5.37 -8.65 -0.15
CA SER A 232 4.42 -7.65 -0.65
C SER A 232 4.33 -6.37 0.19
#